data_00ed17b76f2ceb7e882660cde1e5bf53
#
_entry.id   00ed17b76f2ceb7e882660cde1e5bf53
#
_cell.length_a   1.000
_cell.length_b   1.000
_cell.length_c   1.000
_cell.angle_alpha   90.00
_cell.angle_beta   90.00
_cell.angle_gamma   90.00
#
_symmetry.space_group_name_H-M   'P 1'
#
loop_
_entity.id
_entity.type
_entity.pdbx_description
1 polymer ?
#
loop_
_entity_poly.entity_id
_entity_poly.type
_entity_poly.pdbx_seq_one_letter_code
_entity_poly.pdbx_strand_id
1 'polypeptide(L)'
;MNKIDNLTNLTNIKLTSARKSILELLIKSNKPLSYEDMKDNISMDKATFYRNITIFEEENIISSFESNDKKRYFEIKRVAHSHFICSSCSKIECIHQAIEIKLDNHQIDTIIIKGLCSDCLKN
;
A
#
# COMPACT_ATOMS: atom_id res chain seq x y z
N MET A 1 -4.71 18.50 12.95
CA MET A 1 -5.07 18.26 11.55
C MET A 1 -5.13 16.78 11.25
N ASN A 2 -6.14 16.37 10.50
CA ASN A 2 -6.32 14.98 10.10
C ASN A 2 -5.24 14.58 9.11
N LYS A 3 -4.76 13.32 9.20
CA LYS A 3 -3.74 12.80 8.26
C LYS A 3 -4.22 12.84 6.81
N ILE A 4 -5.53 12.65 6.58
CA ILE A 4 -6.10 12.72 5.25
C ILE A 4 -5.95 14.12 4.67
N ASP A 5 -6.26 15.14 5.46
CA ASP A 5 -6.13 16.52 5.03
C ASP A 5 -4.69 16.86 4.65
N ASN A 6 -3.73 16.36 5.44
CA ASN A 6 -2.31 16.57 5.15
C ASN A 6 -1.90 15.92 3.84
N LEU A 7 -2.41 14.73 3.54
CA LEU A 7 -2.11 14.04 2.29
C LEU A 7 -2.66 14.76 1.08
N THR A 8 -3.90 15.27 1.19
CA THR A 8 -4.58 15.90 0.06
C THR A 8 -4.22 17.36 -0.14
N ASN A 9 -3.75 18.05 0.92
CA ASN A 9 -3.33 19.44 0.81
C ASN A 9 -2.12 19.63 -0.09
N LEU A 10 -1.31 18.58 -0.28
CA LEU A 10 -0.13 18.63 -1.12
C LEU A 10 -0.43 18.30 -2.59
N THR A 11 -1.69 18.03 -2.91
CA THR A 11 -2.12 17.62 -4.23
C THR A 11 -3.36 18.38 -4.64
N ASN A 12 -3.78 18.22 -5.90
CA ASN A 12 -4.98 18.85 -6.43
C ASN A 12 -6.19 17.91 -6.41
N ILE A 13 -6.13 16.85 -5.62
CA ILE A 13 -7.21 15.86 -5.54
C ILE A 13 -8.36 16.41 -4.72
N LYS A 14 -9.56 16.34 -5.29
CA LYS A 14 -10.77 16.62 -4.56
C LYS A 14 -11.09 15.44 -3.65
N LEU A 15 -11.29 15.69 -2.36
CA LEU A 15 -11.61 14.65 -1.39
C LEU A 15 -13.12 14.37 -1.40
N THR A 16 -13.52 13.32 -2.11
CA THR A 16 -14.90 12.83 -2.12
C THR A 16 -15.09 11.82 -0.98
N SER A 17 -16.37 11.50 -0.68
CA SER A 17 -16.66 10.47 0.34
C SER A 17 -16.04 9.13 -0.01
N ALA A 18 -16.06 8.74 -1.29
CA ALA A 18 -15.46 7.50 -1.74
C ALA A 18 -13.94 7.50 -1.50
N ARG A 19 -13.27 8.57 -1.88
CA ARG A 19 -11.82 8.71 -1.70
C ARG A 19 -11.43 8.73 -0.23
N LYS A 20 -12.21 9.44 0.57
CA LYS A 20 -11.98 9.52 2.01
C LYS A 20 -12.04 8.15 2.67
N SER A 21 -13.03 7.32 2.30
CA SER A 21 -13.19 5.99 2.89
C SER A 21 -12.00 5.08 2.57
N ILE A 22 -11.47 5.14 1.35
CA ILE A 22 -10.28 4.37 0.98
C ILE A 22 -9.07 4.79 1.81
N LEU A 23 -8.82 6.10 1.89
CA LEU A 23 -7.66 6.63 2.61
C LEU A 23 -7.75 6.33 4.10
N GLU A 24 -8.93 6.42 4.69
CA GLU A 24 -9.13 6.12 6.12
C GLU A 24 -8.76 4.68 6.44
N LEU A 25 -9.18 3.72 5.61
CA LEU A 25 -8.86 2.32 5.83
C LEU A 25 -7.35 2.08 5.76
N LEU A 26 -6.70 2.68 4.76
CA LEU A 26 -5.26 2.51 4.58
C LEU A 26 -4.46 3.18 5.69
N ILE A 27 -4.91 4.34 6.17
CA ILE A 27 -4.23 5.06 7.26
C ILE A 27 -4.31 4.26 8.56
N LYS A 28 -5.47 3.66 8.84
CA LYS A 28 -5.69 2.89 10.07
C LYS A 28 -4.97 1.55 10.04
N SER A 29 -4.70 1.03 8.86
CA SER A 29 -4.04 -0.27 8.73
C SER A 29 -2.55 -0.16 8.99
N ASN A 30 -2.00 -1.12 9.70
CA ASN A 30 -0.55 -1.21 9.90
C ASN A 30 0.12 -2.13 8.87
N LYS A 31 -0.63 -2.55 7.86
CA LYS A 31 -0.13 -3.39 6.78
C LYS A 31 -0.82 -2.99 5.47
N PRO A 32 -0.22 -3.32 4.32
CA PRO A 32 -0.89 -3.09 3.05
C PRO A 32 -2.20 -3.87 2.95
N LEU A 33 -3.17 -3.31 2.25
CA LEU A 33 -4.49 -3.92 2.07
C LEU A 33 -4.77 -4.12 0.58
N SER A 34 -5.43 -5.25 0.25
CA SER A 34 -5.94 -5.50 -1.09
C SER A 34 -7.37 -4.98 -1.21
N TYR A 35 -7.91 -4.98 -2.44
CA TYR A 35 -9.33 -4.68 -2.64
C TYR A 35 -10.21 -5.63 -1.82
N GLU A 36 -9.86 -6.92 -1.82
CA GLU A 36 -10.63 -7.93 -1.06
C GLU A 36 -10.67 -7.62 0.43
N ASP A 37 -9.58 -7.07 0.97
CA ASP A 37 -9.53 -6.68 2.38
C ASP A 37 -10.41 -5.47 2.68
N MET A 38 -10.66 -4.61 1.71
CA MET A 38 -11.36 -3.34 1.92
C MET A 38 -12.82 -3.36 1.46
N LYS A 39 -13.20 -4.25 0.56
CA LYS A 39 -14.49 -4.18 -0.15
C LYS A 39 -15.72 -4.13 0.75
N ASP A 40 -15.69 -4.78 1.89
CA ASP A 40 -16.82 -4.81 2.82
C ASP A 40 -16.96 -3.53 3.64
N ASN A 41 -15.95 -2.67 3.62
CA ASN A 41 -15.91 -1.44 4.39
C ASN A 41 -15.94 -0.18 3.51
N ILE A 42 -16.19 -0.35 2.22
CA ILE A 42 -16.34 0.77 1.29
C ILE A 42 -17.65 0.62 0.52
N SER A 43 -18.23 1.75 0.10
CA SER A 43 -19.53 1.78 -0.59
C SER A 43 -19.36 2.17 -2.04
N MET A 44 -18.57 1.41 -2.78
CA MET A 44 -18.35 1.67 -4.20
C MET A 44 -18.06 0.34 -4.91
N ASP A 45 -18.29 0.31 -6.22
CA ASP A 45 -17.97 -0.87 -7.01
C ASP A 45 -16.47 -0.95 -7.27
N LYS A 46 -16.04 -2.10 -7.77
CA LYS A 46 -14.62 -2.37 -8.01
C LYS A 46 -14.01 -1.40 -9.04
N ALA A 47 -14.79 -1.07 -10.09
CA ALA A 47 -14.29 -0.15 -11.12
C ALA A 47 -14.03 1.25 -10.55
N THR A 48 -14.93 1.74 -9.71
CA THR A 48 -14.77 3.03 -9.05
C THR A 48 -13.57 3.00 -8.10
N PHE A 49 -13.42 1.91 -7.35
CA PHE A 49 -12.29 1.72 -6.45
C PHE A 49 -10.96 1.86 -7.21
N TYR A 50 -10.78 1.10 -8.29
CA TYR A 50 -9.52 1.12 -9.05
C TYR A 50 -9.29 2.44 -9.76
N ARG A 51 -10.35 3.13 -10.17
CA ARG A 51 -10.22 4.47 -10.74
C ARG A 51 -9.63 5.45 -9.73
N ASN A 52 -10.10 5.39 -8.50
CA ASN A 52 -9.58 6.23 -7.42
C ASN A 52 -8.17 5.84 -7.03
N ILE A 53 -7.85 4.55 -7.03
CA ILE A 53 -6.49 4.08 -6.74
C ILE A 53 -5.51 4.64 -7.78
N THR A 54 -5.88 4.62 -9.06
CA THR A 54 -5.03 5.17 -10.12
C THR A 54 -4.73 6.65 -9.88
N ILE A 55 -5.76 7.42 -9.49
CA ILE A 55 -5.59 8.84 -9.18
C ILE A 55 -4.63 9.02 -8.01
N PHE A 56 -4.80 8.23 -6.94
CA PHE A 56 -3.92 8.29 -5.78
C PHE A 56 -2.48 7.92 -6.12
N GLU A 57 -2.28 6.95 -7.00
CA GLU A 57 -0.93 6.56 -7.43
C GLU A 57 -0.28 7.67 -8.26
N GLU A 58 -1.02 8.29 -9.17
CA GLU A 58 -0.53 9.39 -9.98
C GLU A 58 -0.12 10.60 -9.13
N GLU A 59 -0.82 10.82 -8.03
CA GLU A 59 -0.52 11.92 -7.11
C GLU A 59 0.45 11.53 -5.99
N ASN A 60 1.02 10.34 -6.06
CA ASN A 60 1.99 9.83 -5.10
C ASN A 60 1.47 9.74 -3.67
N ILE A 61 0.18 9.53 -3.49
CA ILE A 61 -0.44 9.33 -2.17
C ILE A 61 -0.38 7.88 -1.76
N ILE A 62 -0.55 6.98 -2.71
CA ILE A 62 -0.58 5.52 -2.49
C ILE A 62 0.48 4.86 -3.34
N SER A 63 1.12 3.84 -2.79
CA SER A 63 1.95 2.91 -3.56
C SER A 63 1.28 1.53 -3.56
N SER A 64 1.57 0.76 -4.59
CA SER A 64 1.01 -0.57 -4.74
C SER A 64 2.07 -1.57 -5.20
N PHE A 65 1.83 -2.84 -4.90
CA PHE A 65 2.68 -3.94 -5.36
C PHE A 65 1.82 -5.20 -5.50
N GLU A 66 2.32 -6.16 -6.27
CA GLU A 66 1.65 -7.44 -6.45
C GLU A 66 2.33 -8.49 -5.57
N SER A 67 1.54 -9.25 -4.83
CA SER A 67 2.04 -10.31 -3.97
C SER A 67 2.06 -11.65 -4.71
N ASN A 68 2.54 -12.70 -4.02
CA ASN A 68 2.62 -14.05 -4.56
C ASN A 68 1.27 -14.64 -4.94
N ASP A 69 0.19 -14.16 -4.31
CA ASP A 69 -1.18 -14.58 -4.61
C ASP A 69 -1.76 -13.85 -5.82
N LYS A 70 -0.94 -13.05 -6.50
CA LYS A 70 -1.30 -12.23 -7.66
C LYS A 70 -2.31 -11.13 -7.36
N LYS A 71 -2.54 -10.84 -6.09
CA LYS A 71 -3.37 -9.71 -5.68
C LYS A 71 -2.53 -8.46 -5.56
N ARG A 72 -3.13 -7.32 -5.86
CA ARG A 72 -2.50 -6.02 -5.65
C ARG A 72 -2.80 -5.55 -4.25
N TYR A 73 -1.77 -5.05 -3.59
CA TYR A 73 -1.86 -4.48 -2.24
C TYR A 73 -1.50 -3.01 -2.28
N PHE A 74 -2.16 -2.24 -1.46
CA PHE A 74 -2.06 -0.79 -1.45
C PHE A 74 -1.71 -0.30 -0.07
N GLU A 75 -0.94 0.77 -0.01
CA GLU A 75 -0.60 1.42 1.26
C GLU A 75 -0.37 2.90 1.03
N ILE A 76 -0.49 3.68 2.10
CA ILE A 76 -0.16 5.11 2.05
C ILE A 76 1.34 5.24 1.85
N LYS A 77 1.71 6.05 0.87
CA LYS A 77 3.11 6.31 0.58
C LYS A 77 3.64 7.34 1.57
N ARG A 78 4.31 6.85 2.60
CA ARG A 78 4.92 7.70 3.62
C ARG A 78 6.41 7.80 3.34
N VAL A 79 7.21 7.24 4.22
CA VAL A 79 8.62 7.05 3.95
C VAL A 79 8.76 5.74 3.18
N ALA A 80 9.63 5.69 2.19
CA ALA A 80 9.88 4.46 1.46
C ALA A 80 10.25 3.35 2.45
N HIS A 81 9.44 2.31 2.54
CA HIS A 81 9.74 1.18 3.40
C HIS A 81 9.59 -0.11 2.61
N SER A 82 10.15 -1.17 3.16
CA SER A 82 10.25 -2.46 2.51
C SER A 82 9.21 -3.42 3.03
N HIS A 83 8.90 -4.42 2.24
CA HIS A 83 8.00 -5.49 2.65
C HIS A 83 8.68 -6.83 2.49
N PHE A 84 8.36 -7.76 3.38
CA PHE A 84 8.75 -9.15 3.25
C PHE A 84 7.54 -9.98 2.89
N ILE A 85 7.67 -10.83 1.88
CA ILE A 85 6.60 -11.73 1.46
C ILE A 85 7.10 -13.16 1.61
N CYS A 86 6.39 -13.97 2.40
CA CYS A 86 6.74 -15.37 2.56
C CYS A 86 6.36 -16.15 1.30
N SER A 87 7.33 -16.87 0.73
CA SER A 87 7.10 -17.67 -0.47
C SER A 87 6.20 -18.88 -0.22
N SER A 88 6.10 -19.32 1.03
CA SER A 88 5.30 -20.50 1.41
C SER A 88 3.87 -20.14 1.80
N CYS A 89 3.69 -19.25 2.78
CA CYS A 89 2.35 -18.92 3.29
C CYS A 89 1.81 -17.58 2.78
N SER A 90 2.58 -16.86 1.99
CA SER A 90 2.23 -15.57 1.41
C SER A 90 1.99 -14.45 2.44
N LYS A 91 2.44 -14.64 3.67
CA LYS A 91 2.36 -13.61 4.70
C LYS A 91 3.15 -12.38 4.29
N ILE A 92 2.56 -11.20 4.48
CA ILE A 92 3.20 -9.92 4.17
C ILE A 92 3.54 -9.22 5.47
N GLU A 93 4.80 -8.84 5.63
CA GLU A 93 5.27 -8.10 6.80
C GLU A 93 5.97 -6.82 6.35
N CYS A 94 5.74 -5.74 7.09
CA CYS A 94 6.47 -4.49 6.85
C CYS A 94 7.84 -4.58 7.52
N ILE A 95 8.86 -4.15 6.79
CA ILE A 95 10.22 -4.07 7.32
C ILE A 95 10.47 -2.61 7.70
N HIS A 96 10.68 -2.37 8.99
CA HIS A 96 10.86 -1.02 9.51
C HIS A 96 12.33 -0.58 9.56
N GLN A 97 13.24 -1.45 9.16
CA GLN A 97 14.65 -1.10 9.04
C GLN A 97 14.89 -0.24 7.82
N ALA A 98 15.77 0.72 7.94
CA ALA A 98 16.21 1.49 6.78
C ALA A 98 17.06 0.59 5.89
N ILE A 99 16.62 0.41 4.65
CA ILE A 99 17.38 -0.32 3.64
C ILE A 99 17.84 0.71 2.62
N GLU A 100 19.14 0.88 2.51
CA GLU A 100 19.70 1.87 1.61
C GLU A 100 20.23 1.18 0.36
N ILE A 101 19.59 1.47 -0.76
CA ILE A 101 20.01 0.99 -2.07
C ILE A 101 20.26 2.22 -2.93
N LYS A 102 21.47 2.33 -3.44
CA LYS A 102 21.85 3.47 -4.27
C LYS A 102 21.91 3.07 -5.73
N LEU A 103 20.99 3.61 -6.50
CA LEU A 103 20.99 3.48 -7.95
C LEU A 103 21.00 4.90 -8.54
N ASP A 104 22.02 5.21 -9.33
CA ASP A 104 22.17 6.52 -9.91
C ASP A 104 21.01 6.82 -10.87
N ASN A 105 20.41 8.00 -10.72
CA ASN A 105 19.32 8.46 -11.59
C ASN A 105 18.06 7.57 -11.57
N HIS A 106 17.83 6.87 -10.44
CA HIS A 106 16.65 6.06 -10.25
C HIS A 106 15.85 6.55 -9.04
N GLN A 107 14.55 6.42 -9.15
CA GLN A 107 13.66 6.59 -8.00
C GLN A 107 13.16 5.20 -7.60
N ILE A 108 13.34 4.84 -6.33
CA ILE A 108 12.88 3.56 -5.82
C ILE A 108 11.59 3.80 -5.04
N ASP A 109 10.51 3.20 -5.50
CA ASP A 109 9.20 3.36 -4.84
C ASP A 109 8.95 2.26 -3.81
N THR A 110 9.41 1.05 -4.07
CA THR A 110 9.12 -0.11 -3.21
C THR A 110 10.28 -1.08 -3.24
N ILE A 111 10.55 -1.70 -2.10
CA ILE A 111 11.51 -2.81 -1.99
C ILE A 111 10.74 -4.01 -1.47
N ILE A 112 10.81 -5.12 -2.19
CA ILE A 112 10.15 -6.36 -1.80
C ILE A 112 11.21 -7.43 -1.61
N ILE A 113 11.18 -8.06 -0.43
CA ILE A 113 12.10 -9.16 -0.10
C ILE A 113 11.26 -10.41 0.07
N LYS A 114 11.67 -11.49 -0.58
CA LYS A 114 10.96 -12.77 -0.52
C LYS A 114 11.82 -13.82 0.13
N GLY A 115 11.19 -14.72 0.87
CA GLY A 115 11.87 -15.82 1.54
C GLY A 115 10.87 -16.61 2.36
N LEU A 116 11.34 -17.22 3.43
CA LEU A 116 10.48 -17.96 4.36
C LEU A 116 10.36 -17.18 5.67
N CYS A 117 9.11 -17.00 6.13
CA CYS A 117 8.88 -16.36 7.41
C CYS A 117 9.33 -17.28 8.55
N SER A 118 9.38 -16.74 9.77
CA SER A 118 9.85 -17.51 10.93
C SER A 118 9.03 -18.77 11.18
N ASP A 119 7.73 -18.72 10.93
CA ASP A 119 6.86 -19.90 11.13
C ASP A 119 7.11 -20.98 10.08
N CYS A 120 7.28 -20.59 8.81
CA CYS A 120 7.52 -21.54 7.74
C CYS A 120 8.95 -22.11 7.77
N LEU A 121 9.89 -21.33 8.28
CA LEU A 121 11.27 -21.79 8.40
C LEU A 121 11.43 -22.93 9.42
N LYS A 122 10.56 -22.95 10.43
CA LYS A 122 10.57 -23.99 11.48
C LYS A 122 9.98 -25.32 11.04
N ASN A 123 9.24 -25.34 9.95
CA ASN A 123 8.55 -26.56 9.49
C ASN A 123 9.35 -27.29 8.44
#